data_814a9e516a0900e33c79f0e0d3cfd11d
#
_entry.id   814a9e516a0900e33c79f0e0d3cfd11d
#
_cell.length_a   1.000
_cell.length_b   1.000
_cell.length_c   1.000
_cell.angle_alpha   90.00
_cell.angle_beta   90.00
_cell.angle_gamma   90.00
#
_symmetry.space_group_name_H-M   'P 1'
#
loop_
_entity.id
_entity.type
_entity.pdbx_description
1 polymer ?
#
loop_
_entity_poly.entity_id
_entity_poly.type
_entity_poly.pdbx_seq_one_letter_code
_entity_poly.pdbx_strand_id
1 'polypeptide(L)'
;MRWSINFVPGLALLLLHGCATQSVEPDVYSRTTARTPYRVYTGEVLSVERVKIEGEATRIGELGGAVVGYEAARSGIADTGLAGAIGGVAGAVAGQAIEKAVTGTDGLRIVVRLDNGNVLAIVQGDQTTFNGGESVYVHMNGRRDARVIRRPNI
;
A
#
# COMPACT_ATOMS: atom_id res chain seq x y z
N MET A 1 -18.38 45.35 16.29
CA MET A 1 -18.31 44.89 14.91
C MET A 1 -17.94 43.38 14.94
N ARG A 2 -18.96 42.49 14.86
CA ARG A 2 -18.79 41.04 15.06
C ARG A 2 -18.61 40.40 13.71
N TRP A 3 -17.39 39.99 13.38
CA TRP A 3 -17.08 39.23 12.15
C TRP A 3 -17.28 37.74 12.43
N SER A 4 -18.33 37.21 11.85
CA SER A 4 -18.70 35.79 11.96
C SER A 4 -17.71 34.98 11.17
N ILE A 5 -16.95 34.14 11.87
CA ILE A 5 -16.08 33.10 11.28
C ILE A 5 -16.95 31.90 10.89
N ASN A 6 -17.53 31.93 9.69
CA ASN A 6 -18.31 30.83 9.10
C ASN A 6 -17.61 30.16 7.91
N PHE A 7 -16.27 29.97 7.95
CA PHE A 7 -15.53 29.45 6.78
C PHE A 7 -14.88 28.08 6.99
N VAL A 8 -15.20 27.35 8.07
CA VAL A 8 -14.52 26.11 8.43
C VAL A 8 -15.14 24.82 7.85
N PRO A 9 -16.44 24.71 7.50
CA PRO A 9 -16.95 23.42 7.01
C PRO A 9 -16.57 23.08 5.56
N GLY A 10 -16.21 24.05 4.74
CA GLY A 10 -15.89 23.82 3.32
C GLY A 10 -14.51 23.20 3.09
N LEU A 11 -13.53 23.49 3.94
CA LEU A 11 -12.15 23.00 3.78
C LEU A 11 -11.99 21.55 4.24
N ALA A 12 -12.80 21.12 5.20
CA ALA A 12 -12.77 19.73 5.71
C ALA A 12 -13.29 18.69 4.68
N LEU A 13 -14.15 19.11 3.74
CA LEU A 13 -14.73 18.22 2.74
C LEU A 13 -13.78 17.92 1.56
N LEU A 14 -12.76 18.74 1.35
CA LEU A 14 -11.77 18.58 0.27
C LEU A 14 -10.67 17.55 0.60
N LEU A 15 -10.54 17.11 1.85
CA LEU A 15 -9.49 16.17 2.27
C LEU A 15 -9.89 14.69 2.13
N LEU A 16 -11.12 14.39 1.69
CA LEU A 16 -11.63 13.02 1.53
C LEU A 16 -11.36 12.38 0.15
N HIS A 17 -10.53 13.03 -0.69
CA HIS A 17 -10.10 12.39 -1.93
C HIS A 17 -8.97 11.42 -1.62
N GLY A 18 -9.34 10.22 -1.13
CA GLY A 18 -8.41 9.14 -0.84
C GLY A 18 -7.60 8.78 -2.07
N CYS A 19 -6.29 8.81 -1.96
CA CYS A 19 -5.39 8.25 -2.95
C CYS A 19 -5.64 6.74 -3.02
N ALA A 20 -5.94 6.24 -4.21
CA ALA A 20 -6.02 4.81 -4.47
C ALA A 20 -4.61 4.21 -4.36
N THR A 21 -4.31 3.59 -3.23
CA THR A 21 -3.13 2.72 -3.07
C THR A 21 -3.30 1.49 -3.97
N GLN A 22 -2.21 1.03 -4.58
CA GLN A 22 -2.28 -0.21 -5.38
C GLN A 22 -2.55 -1.38 -4.45
N SER A 23 -3.62 -2.13 -4.74
CA SER A 23 -3.97 -3.32 -3.98
C SER A 23 -2.96 -4.45 -4.26
N VAL A 24 -2.53 -5.13 -3.22
CA VAL A 24 -1.73 -6.37 -3.28
C VAL A 24 -2.59 -7.64 -3.33
N GLU A 25 -3.90 -7.44 -3.38
CA GLU A 25 -4.89 -8.51 -3.46
C GLU A 25 -4.83 -9.23 -4.82
N PRO A 26 -4.88 -10.56 -4.85
CA PRO A 26 -4.74 -11.35 -6.09
C PRO A 26 -5.88 -11.12 -7.07
N ASP A 27 -7.08 -10.75 -6.58
CA ASP A 27 -8.29 -10.58 -7.39
C ASP A 27 -8.57 -9.12 -7.79
N VAL A 28 -7.72 -8.17 -7.34
CA VAL A 28 -7.86 -6.75 -7.66
C VAL A 28 -6.89 -6.33 -8.75
N TYR A 29 -7.41 -5.87 -9.86
CA TYR A 29 -6.64 -5.40 -11.01
C TYR A 29 -6.68 -3.88 -11.11
N SER A 30 -5.54 -3.25 -11.29
CA SER A 30 -5.50 -1.83 -11.60
C SER A 30 -6.10 -1.56 -12.99
N ARG A 31 -6.63 -0.36 -13.22
CA ARG A 31 -7.17 0.01 -14.53
C ARG A 31 -6.15 -0.08 -15.66
N THR A 32 -4.88 0.12 -15.34
CA THR A 32 -3.77 0.03 -16.30
C THR A 32 -3.43 -1.40 -16.70
N THR A 33 -3.63 -2.36 -15.80
CA THR A 33 -3.31 -3.79 -16.02
C THR A 33 -4.51 -4.61 -16.47
N ALA A 34 -5.75 -4.11 -16.27
CA ALA A 34 -7.00 -4.85 -16.57
C ALA A 34 -7.19 -5.22 -18.06
N ARG A 35 -6.46 -4.60 -18.98
CA ARG A 35 -6.56 -4.87 -20.43
C ARG A 35 -5.30 -5.51 -21.02
N THR A 36 -4.36 -5.90 -20.16
CA THR A 36 -3.11 -6.53 -20.59
C THR A 36 -3.22 -8.05 -20.48
N PRO A 37 -2.74 -8.81 -21.47
CA PRO A 37 -2.73 -10.27 -21.39
C PRO A 37 -1.72 -10.74 -20.36
N TYR A 38 -2.11 -11.74 -19.57
CA TYR A 38 -1.22 -12.46 -18.66
C TYR A 38 -0.77 -13.77 -19.27
N ARG A 39 0.48 -14.16 -19.01
CA ARG A 39 0.94 -15.52 -19.25
C ARG A 39 0.50 -16.36 -18.04
N VAL A 40 -0.13 -17.47 -18.30
CA VAL A 40 -0.57 -18.42 -17.28
C VAL A 40 0.34 -19.62 -17.30
N TYR A 41 0.89 -19.93 -16.14
CA TYR A 41 1.68 -21.12 -15.89
C TYR A 41 0.94 -22.01 -14.91
N THR A 42 1.07 -23.31 -15.04
CA THR A 42 0.63 -24.28 -14.04
C THR A 42 1.78 -24.62 -13.12
N GLY A 43 1.46 -24.97 -11.87
CA GLY A 43 2.46 -25.35 -10.89
C GLY A 43 1.85 -25.89 -9.61
N GLU A 44 2.71 -26.27 -8.70
CA GLU A 44 2.39 -26.82 -7.40
C GLU A 44 2.98 -25.95 -6.29
N VAL A 45 2.20 -25.68 -5.26
CA VAL A 45 2.63 -24.94 -4.06
C VAL A 45 3.59 -25.81 -3.25
N LEU A 46 4.82 -25.32 -3.03
CA LEU A 46 5.81 -26.00 -2.18
C LEU A 46 5.69 -25.57 -0.72
N SER A 47 5.50 -24.26 -0.47
CA SER A 47 5.35 -23.72 0.88
C SER A 47 4.57 -22.41 0.86
N VAL A 48 3.93 -22.13 1.99
CA VAL A 48 3.21 -20.88 2.26
C VAL A 48 3.65 -20.34 3.60
N GLU A 49 4.00 -19.08 3.65
CA GLU A 49 4.43 -18.38 4.86
C GLU A 49 3.72 -17.04 4.98
N ARG A 50 3.25 -16.72 6.17
CA ARG A 50 2.69 -15.38 6.46
C ARG A 50 3.82 -14.35 6.55
N VAL A 51 3.63 -13.23 5.90
CA VAL A 51 4.57 -12.11 5.88
C VAL A 51 3.82 -10.80 6.07
N LYS A 52 4.54 -9.77 6.47
CA LYS A 52 4.02 -8.40 6.46
C LYS A 52 4.42 -7.73 5.15
N ILE A 53 3.48 -7.10 4.49
CA ILE A 53 3.71 -6.24 3.33
C ILE A 53 3.75 -4.81 3.86
N GLU A 54 4.90 -4.15 3.70
CA GLU A 54 5.08 -2.78 4.16
C GLU A 54 4.15 -1.85 3.39
N GLY A 55 3.52 -0.93 4.11
CA GLY A 55 2.70 0.10 3.50
C GLY A 55 3.53 1.11 2.70
N GLU A 56 2.89 1.78 1.77
CA GLU A 56 3.52 2.83 0.98
C GLU A 56 3.41 4.17 1.70
N ALA A 57 4.53 4.91 1.73
CA ALA A 57 4.54 6.32 2.11
C ALA A 57 4.35 7.16 0.84
N THR A 58 3.29 7.93 0.80
CA THR A 58 3.03 8.87 -0.28
C THR A 58 3.47 10.28 0.12
N ARG A 59 3.51 11.18 -0.86
CA ARG A 59 3.75 12.61 -0.57
C ARG A 59 2.67 13.24 0.31
N ILE A 60 1.53 12.59 0.49
CA ILE A 60 0.42 13.12 1.30
C ILE A 60 0.76 13.04 2.77
N GLY A 61 1.27 11.89 3.25
CA GLY A 61 1.74 11.76 4.63
C GLY A 61 2.90 12.72 4.95
N GLU A 62 3.83 12.86 3.99
CA GLU A 62 4.95 13.80 4.10
C GLU A 62 4.46 15.26 4.18
N LEU A 63 3.66 15.70 3.22
CA LEU A 63 3.18 17.08 3.16
C LEU A 63 2.20 17.40 4.29
N GLY A 64 1.27 16.50 4.57
CA GLY A 64 0.32 16.66 5.66
C GLY A 64 1.01 16.74 7.02
N GLY A 65 1.96 15.84 7.27
CA GLY A 65 2.79 15.86 8.47
C GLY A 65 3.65 17.12 8.58
N ALA A 66 4.24 17.58 7.47
CA ALA A 66 5.03 18.81 7.43
C ALA A 66 4.21 20.04 7.80
N VAL A 67 3.00 20.18 7.25
CA VAL A 67 2.11 21.31 7.54
C VAL A 67 1.68 21.30 9.01
N VAL A 68 1.23 20.15 9.50
CA VAL A 68 0.81 20.02 10.91
C VAL A 68 1.98 20.28 11.86
N GLY A 69 3.16 19.71 11.55
CA GLY A 69 4.35 19.92 12.37
C GLY A 69 4.83 21.38 12.37
N TYR A 70 4.77 22.06 11.22
CA TYR A 70 5.10 23.47 11.10
C TYR A 70 4.17 24.33 11.94
N GLU A 71 2.86 24.16 11.84
CA GLU A 71 1.87 24.94 12.59
C GLU A 71 1.93 24.64 14.08
N ALA A 72 2.12 23.38 14.47
CA ALA A 72 2.27 23.02 15.88
C ALA A 72 3.52 23.64 16.51
N ALA A 73 4.64 23.64 15.81
CA ALA A 73 5.88 24.24 16.30
C ALA A 73 5.80 25.79 16.39
N ARG A 74 5.12 26.40 15.42
CA ARG A 74 4.92 27.85 15.39
C ARG A 74 3.96 28.34 16.47
N SER A 75 2.92 27.59 16.78
CA SER A 75 1.94 27.96 17.82
C SER A 75 2.42 27.72 19.25
N GLY A 76 3.50 26.95 19.42
CA GLY A 76 3.86 26.43 20.74
C GLY A 76 4.82 27.27 21.57
N ILE A 77 5.96 27.80 21.10
CA ILE A 77 6.99 28.36 21.99
C ILE A 77 7.91 29.40 21.30
N ALA A 78 8.03 29.46 20.00
CA ALA A 78 8.94 30.40 19.34
C ALA A 78 8.36 30.92 18.04
N ASP A 79 8.09 32.18 18.02
CA ASP A 79 7.73 32.98 16.82
C ASP A 79 8.94 33.11 15.86
N THR A 80 9.75 32.07 15.76
CA THR A 80 10.90 32.01 14.87
C THR A 80 10.62 31.02 13.74
N GLY A 81 10.83 31.46 12.52
CA GLY A 81 10.70 30.62 11.31
C GLY A 81 11.52 29.32 11.39
N LEU A 82 12.57 29.29 12.22
CA LEU A 82 13.40 28.10 12.47
C LEU A 82 12.63 27.00 13.23
N ALA A 83 11.82 27.37 14.24
CA ALA A 83 11.02 26.39 14.97
C ALA A 83 9.97 25.75 14.05
N GLY A 84 9.32 26.53 13.19
CA GLY A 84 8.42 26.00 12.18
C GLY A 84 9.10 25.06 11.18
N ALA A 85 10.31 25.40 10.72
CA ALA A 85 11.07 24.55 9.81
C ALA A 85 11.44 23.20 10.44
N ILE A 86 11.93 23.19 11.70
CA ILE A 86 12.25 21.97 12.43
C ILE A 86 10.97 21.13 12.68
N GLY A 87 9.88 21.76 13.08
CA GLY A 87 8.58 21.11 13.28
C GLY A 87 8.03 20.52 11.98
N GLY A 88 8.20 21.21 10.85
CA GLY A 88 7.81 20.72 9.54
C GLY A 88 8.56 19.45 9.12
N VAL A 89 9.87 19.41 9.29
CA VAL A 89 10.68 18.21 8.99
C VAL A 89 10.30 17.06 9.91
N ALA A 90 10.21 17.29 11.21
CA ALA A 90 9.81 16.24 12.16
C ALA A 90 8.39 15.72 11.87
N GLY A 91 7.46 16.61 11.53
CA GLY A 91 6.11 16.26 11.15
C GLY A 91 6.04 15.45 9.84
N ALA A 92 6.87 15.79 8.83
CA ALA A 92 6.94 15.02 7.59
C ALA A 92 7.38 13.58 7.83
N VAL A 93 8.43 13.38 8.61
CA VAL A 93 8.93 12.04 8.96
C VAL A 93 7.88 11.24 9.75
N ALA A 94 7.25 11.88 10.75
CA ALA A 94 6.19 11.25 11.52
C ALA A 94 4.98 10.91 10.65
N GLY A 95 4.58 11.79 9.74
CA GLY A 95 3.48 11.59 8.80
C GLY A 95 3.70 10.39 7.89
N GLN A 96 4.91 10.25 7.33
CA GLN A 96 5.28 9.08 6.53
C GLN A 96 5.23 7.78 7.33
N ALA A 97 5.75 7.80 8.58
CA ALA A 97 5.77 6.62 9.43
C ALA A 97 4.35 6.15 9.78
N ILE A 98 3.46 7.10 10.08
CA ILE A 98 2.04 6.81 10.35
C ILE A 98 1.38 6.23 9.09
N GLU A 99 1.61 6.84 7.92
CA GLU A 99 1.03 6.37 6.66
C GLU A 99 1.45 4.94 6.35
N LYS A 100 2.74 4.62 6.45
CA LYS A 100 3.25 3.26 6.28
C LYS A 100 2.64 2.26 7.25
N ALA A 101 2.47 2.65 8.51
CA ALA A 101 1.88 1.80 9.54
C ALA A 101 0.40 1.50 9.27
N VAL A 102 -0.35 2.50 8.75
CA VAL A 102 -1.78 2.36 8.47
C VAL A 102 -2.05 1.65 7.14
N THR A 103 -1.14 1.78 6.15
CA THR A 103 -1.30 1.17 4.83
C THR A 103 -0.64 -0.20 4.70
N GLY A 104 0.15 -0.63 5.70
CA GLY A 104 0.71 -1.98 5.77
C GLY A 104 -0.37 -3.04 5.89
N THR A 105 -0.17 -4.19 5.28
CA THR A 105 -1.13 -5.29 5.28
C THR A 105 -0.45 -6.63 5.50
N ASP A 106 -1.24 -7.62 5.91
CA ASP A 106 -0.80 -9.00 5.98
C ASP A 106 -0.77 -9.61 4.57
N GLY A 107 0.16 -10.51 4.35
CA GLY A 107 0.30 -11.20 3.09
C GLY A 107 0.87 -12.61 3.23
N LEU A 108 0.90 -13.31 2.11
CA LEU A 108 1.46 -14.65 1.99
C LEU A 108 2.65 -14.63 1.04
N ARG A 109 3.75 -15.24 1.47
CA ARG A 109 4.84 -15.65 0.59
C ARG A 109 4.59 -17.08 0.17
N ILE A 110 4.32 -17.29 -1.11
CA ILE A 110 3.96 -18.56 -1.70
C ILE A 110 5.11 -19.00 -2.60
N VAL A 111 5.69 -20.14 -2.30
CA VAL A 111 6.71 -20.76 -3.15
C VAL A 111 6.03 -21.79 -4.04
N VAL A 112 6.16 -21.62 -5.34
CA VAL A 112 5.52 -22.46 -6.35
C VAL A 112 6.59 -23.08 -7.26
N ARG A 113 6.50 -24.38 -7.49
CA ARG A 113 7.23 -25.06 -8.56
C ARG A 113 6.34 -25.11 -9.79
N LEU A 114 6.78 -24.46 -10.86
CA LEU A 114 6.09 -24.52 -12.15
C LEU A 114 6.35 -25.86 -12.84
N ASP A 115 5.44 -26.27 -13.74
CA ASP A 115 5.57 -27.51 -14.52
C ASP A 115 6.81 -27.54 -15.42
N ASN A 116 7.38 -26.38 -15.75
CA ASN A 116 8.65 -26.25 -16.47
C ASN A 116 9.90 -26.43 -15.59
N GLY A 117 9.73 -26.75 -14.30
CA GLY A 117 10.79 -26.97 -13.34
C GLY A 117 11.28 -25.70 -12.61
N ASN A 118 10.88 -24.51 -13.01
CA ASN A 118 11.26 -23.28 -12.33
C ASN A 118 10.56 -23.16 -10.98
N VAL A 119 11.26 -22.60 -10.00
CA VAL A 119 10.69 -22.29 -8.67
C VAL A 119 10.61 -20.79 -8.51
N LEU A 120 9.45 -20.31 -8.11
CA LEU A 120 9.15 -18.89 -7.88
C LEU A 120 8.65 -18.68 -6.46
N ALA A 121 9.06 -17.58 -5.87
CA ALA A 121 8.47 -17.07 -4.62
C ALA A 121 7.68 -15.80 -4.96
N ILE A 122 6.39 -15.80 -4.64
CA ILE A 122 5.46 -14.71 -4.91
C ILE A 122 4.89 -14.23 -3.59
N VAL A 123 4.86 -12.91 -3.38
CA VAL A 123 4.24 -12.27 -2.22
C VAL A 123 2.98 -11.55 -2.70
N GLN A 124 1.85 -11.88 -2.07
CA GLN A 124 0.54 -11.28 -2.34
C GLN A 124 -0.29 -11.15 -1.07
N GLY A 125 -1.42 -10.47 -1.11
CA GLY A 125 -2.37 -10.38 0.01
C GLY A 125 -2.87 -11.75 0.48
N ASP A 126 -3.33 -11.84 1.71
CA ASP A 126 -3.68 -13.10 2.38
C ASP A 126 -5.17 -13.51 2.24
N GLN A 127 -5.92 -12.82 1.37
CA GLN A 127 -7.36 -13.12 1.16
C GLN A 127 -7.63 -14.53 0.65
N THR A 128 -6.64 -15.15 -0.01
CA THR A 128 -6.74 -16.53 -0.46
C THR A 128 -5.67 -17.37 0.21
N THR A 129 -6.08 -18.40 0.95
CA THR A 129 -5.16 -19.36 1.57
C THR A 129 -4.82 -20.49 0.61
N PHE A 130 -3.58 -20.97 0.68
CA PHE A 130 -3.08 -22.11 -0.10
C PHE A 130 -2.47 -23.16 0.83
N ASN A 131 -2.42 -24.40 0.37
CA ASN A 131 -1.79 -25.50 1.07
C ASN A 131 -0.60 -26.04 0.26
N GLY A 132 0.40 -26.59 0.95
CA GLY A 132 1.48 -27.30 0.27
C GLY A 132 0.91 -28.49 -0.54
N GLY A 133 1.44 -28.71 -1.75
CA GLY A 133 0.95 -29.71 -2.69
C GLY A 133 -0.27 -29.27 -3.52
N GLU A 134 -0.81 -28.08 -3.28
CA GLU A 134 -1.97 -27.58 -4.04
C GLU A 134 -1.56 -27.19 -5.47
N SER A 135 -2.33 -27.66 -6.46
CA SER A 135 -2.15 -27.23 -7.86
C SER A 135 -2.73 -25.85 -8.09
N VAL A 136 -1.94 -24.97 -8.68
CA VAL A 136 -2.28 -23.56 -8.86
C VAL A 136 -1.97 -23.06 -10.26
N TYR A 137 -2.59 -21.95 -10.62
CA TYR A 137 -2.17 -21.11 -11.74
C TYR A 137 -1.30 -19.97 -11.24
N VAL A 138 -0.23 -19.68 -11.96
CA VAL A 138 0.60 -18.49 -11.77
C VAL A 138 0.38 -17.57 -12.96
N HIS A 139 -0.24 -16.44 -12.71
CA HIS A 139 -0.44 -15.38 -13.68
C HIS A 139 0.74 -14.43 -13.63
N MET A 140 1.39 -14.18 -14.75
CA MET A 140 2.54 -13.29 -14.84
C MET A 140 2.36 -12.25 -15.95
N ASN A 141 2.62 -10.99 -15.61
CA ASN A 141 2.72 -9.90 -16.57
C ASN A 141 4.08 -9.20 -16.39
N GLY A 142 5.05 -9.63 -17.19
CA GLY A 142 6.43 -9.20 -17.02
C GLY A 142 7.08 -9.79 -15.77
N ARG A 143 8.01 -9.02 -15.16
CA ARG A 143 8.76 -9.46 -13.97
C ARG A 143 8.20 -8.91 -12.65
N ARG A 144 7.28 -7.95 -12.71
CA ARG A 144 6.83 -7.21 -11.52
C ARG A 144 5.41 -7.52 -11.10
N ASP A 145 4.62 -8.13 -11.96
CA ASP A 145 3.24 -8.49 -11.67
C ASP A 145 3.08 -9.99 -11.83
N ALA A 146 3.15 -10.68 -10.70
CA ALA A 146 2.94 -12.13 -10.61
C ALA A 146 1.97 -12.40 -9.47
N ARG A 147 1.01 -13.31 -9.71
CA ARG A 147 0.04 -13.71 -8.70
C ARG A 147 -0.29 -15.19 -8.80
N VAL A 148 -0.54 -15.79 -7.65
CA VAL A 148 -0.97 -17.18 -7.54
C VAL A 148 -2.49 -17.21 -7.42
N ILE A 149 -3.13 -18.01 -8.24
CA ILE A 149 -4.59 -18.19 -8.26
C ILE A 149 -4.88 -19.67 -8.14
N ARG A 150 -5.89 -19.99 -7.34
CA ARG A 150 -6.34 -21.36 -7.18
C ARG A 150 -6.84 -21.91 -8.52
N ARG A 151 -6.40 -23.11 -8.87
CA ARG A 151 -6.92 -23.80 -10.04
C ARG A 151 -8.36 -24.24 -9.75
N PRO A 152 -9.37 -23.79 -10.54
CA PRO A 152 -10.72 -24.26 -10.38
C PRO A 152 -10.79 -25.77 -10.69
N ASN A 153 -11.50 -26.52 -9.87
CA ASN A 153 -11.83 -27.90 -10.17
C ASN A 153 -12.88 -27.88 -11.30
N ILE A 154 -12.45 -28.21 -12.49
CA ILE A 154 -13.33 -28.40 -13.65
C ILE A 154 -13.66 -29.88 -13.76
#